data_8279d17fc7c6c46f61207763249689aa
#
_entry.id   8279d17fc7c6c46f61207763249689aa
#
_cell.length_a   1.000
_cell.length_b   1.000
_cell.length_c   1.000
_cell.angle_alpha   90.00
_cell.angle_beta   90.00
_cell.angle_gamma   90.00
#
_symmetry.space_group_name_H-M   'P 1'
#
loop_
_entity.id
_entity.type
_entity.pdbx_description
1 polymer ?
#
loop_
_entity_poly.entity_id
_entity_poly.type
_entity_poly.pdbx_seq_one_letter_code
_entity_poly.pdbx_strand_id
1 'polypeptide(L)'
;MTLSEKETPACRDPASPVRIDGVMTKLTTAQTTERLLEDRLALTAYIACVTRNYHLAEDVFQEVCVKAIGQIDFFESDVHLRRWFRVSARNRAIDIIRAREGRYVGLGEEAMEALEQEWEDEDLYSRDDRGEALAKCLDSLSPRSREIVKMRYFENRSGREIADSIGAKIGSAYQAIARIHKALRECVRQQFEVSK
;
A
#
# COMPACT_ATOMS: atom_id res chain seq x y z
N MET A 1 -9.83 -46.30 6.46
CA MET A 1 -9.31 -45.23 5.62
C MET A 1 -9.86 -43.93 6.19
N THR A 2 -9.10 -43.31 7.07
CA THR A 2 -9.45 -42.10 7.81
C THR A 2 -8.89 -40.90 7.04
N LEU A 3 -9.77 -40.04 6.55
CA LEU A 3 -9.43 -38.80 5.90
C LEU A 3 -8.89 -37.82 6.99
N SER A 4 -7.63 -37.47 6.86
CA SER A 4 -6.96 -36.46 7.68
C SER A 4 -7.51 -35.11 7.32
N GLU A 5 -8.21 -34.47 8.25
CA GLU A 5 -8.59 -33.08 8.20
C GLU A 5 -7.29 -32.23 8.23
N LYS A 6 -7.01 -31.57 7.11
CA LYS A 6 -5.98 -30.54 7.06
C LYS A 6 -6.53 -29.30 7.80
N GLU A 7 -6.04 -29.12 9.00
CA GLU A 7 -6.24 -27.89 9.76
C GLU A 7 -5.73 -26.70 8.93
N THR A 8 -6.64 -25.81 8.61
CA THR A 8 -6.35 -24.47 8.07
C THR A 8 -5.60 -23.71 9.15
N PRO A 9 -4.43 -23.12 8.88
CA PRO A 9 -3.74 -22.33 9.90
C PRO A 9 -4.63 -21.15 10.31
N ALA A 10 -5.05 -21.21 11.57
CA ALA A 10 -5.79 -20.14 12.20
C ALA A 10 -5.02 -18.82 12.05
N CYS A 11 -5.72 -17.79 11.60
CA CYS A 11 -5.27 -16.42 11.54
C CYS A 11 -4.68 -16.05 12.91
N ARG A 12 -3.36 -16.02 13.05
CA ARG A 12 -2.73 -15.53 14.28
C ARG A 12 -3.09 -14.06 14.44
N ASP A 13 -3.77 -13.76 15.53
CA ASP A 13 -3.99 -12.40 15.99
C ASP A 13 -2.62 -11.73 16.18
N PRO A 14 -2.31 -10.61 15.50
CA PRO A 14 -1.01 -9.96 15.64
C PRO A 14 -0.88 -9.14 16.93
N ALA A 15 -1.72 -9.40 17.93
CA ALA A 15 -1.79 -8.65 19.17
C ALA A 15 -0.93 -9.28 20.27
N SER A 16 0.37 -9.02 20.23
CA SER A 16 1.18 -9.04 21.46
C SER A 16 1.61 -7.61 21.75
N PRO A 17 1.26 -7.03 22.93
CA PRO A 17 1.61 -5.66 23.26
C PRO A 17 3.12 -5.52 23.47
N VAL A 18 3.75 -4.63 22.68
CA VAL A 18 5.11 -4.15 22.97
C VAL A 18 4.98 -3.12 24.10
N ARG A 19 5.49 -3.45 25.26
CA ARG A 19 5.59 -2.53 26.41
C ARG A 19 6.69 -1.50 26.12
N ILE A 20 6.30 -0.23 26.02
CA ILE A 20 7.20 0.91 26.17
C ILE A 20 6.65 1.75 27.34
N ASP A 21 7.53 2.06 28.31
CA ASP A 21 7.20 2.77 29.54
C ASP A 21 6.62 4.17 29.26
N GLY A 22 5.41 4.38 29.74
CA GLY A 22 4.71 5.68 29.72
C GLY A 22 3.21 5.47 29.57
N VAL A 23 2.41 6.16 30.34
CA VAL A 23 0.95 6.08 30.40
C VAL A 23 0.35 5.78 29.02
N MET A 24 -0.15 4.57 28.84
CA MET A 24 -0.74 4.09 27.60
C MET A 24 -2.11 4.78 27.40
N THR A 25 -2.12 5.90 26.72
CA THR A 25 -3.36 6.51 26.23
C THR A 25 -3.77 5.81 24.95
N LYS A 26 -4.75 4.94 25.04
CA LYS A 26 -5.37 4.30 23.86
C LYS A 26 -5.96 5.35 22.94
N LEU A 27 -5.90 5.10 21.63
CA LEU A 27 -6.50 5.99 20.65
C LEU A 27 -8.02 5.97 20.80
N THR A 28 -8.61 7.15 20.88
CA THR A 28 -10.05 7.31 20.79
C THR A 28 -10.53 7.03 19.36
N THR A 29 -11.81 6.76 19.19
CA THR A 29 -12.42 6.59 17.86
C THR A 29 -12.16 7.78 16.93
N ALA A 30 -12.20 9.01 17.48
CA ALA A 30 -11.91 10.23 16.72
C ALA A 30 -10.46 10.26 16.24
N GLN A 31 -9.49 9.99 17.14
CA GLN A 31 -8.07 9.92 16.77
C GLN A 31 -7.79 8.80 15.77
N THR A 32 -8.38 7.63 15.96
CA THR A 32 -8.25 6.52 15.00
C THR A 32 -8.76 6.95 13.62
N THR A 33 -9.91 7.62 13.55
CA THR A 33 -10.48 8.10 12.28
C THR A 33 -9.58 9.16 11.64
N GLU A 34 -9.11 10.13 12.42
CA GLU A 34 -8.21 11.18 11.96
C GLU A 34 -6.94 10.58 11.35
N ARG A 35 -6.28 9.66 12.06
CA ARG A 35 -5.07 8.99 11.57
C ARG A 35 -5.29 8.17 10.30
N LEU A 36 -6.40 7.46 10.21
CA LEU A 36 -6.73 6.70 8.99
C LEU A 36 -6.98 7.61 7.80
N LEU A 37 -7.57 8.80 8.00
CA LEU A 37 -7.78 9.77 6.93
C LEU A 37 -6.48 10.45 6.49
N GLU A 38 -5.62 10.84 7.43
CA GLU A 38 -4.27 11.35 7.15
C GLU A 38 -3.44 10.34 6.36
N ASP A 39 -3.53 9.06 6.72
CA ASP A 39 -2.76 7.97 6.14
C ASP A 39 -3.41 7.37 4.88
N ARG A 40 -4.61 7.82 4.50
CA ARG A 40 -5.41 7.21 3.43
C ARG A 40 -4.61 6.95 2.16
N LEU A 41 -3.90 7.95 1.67
CA LEU A 41 -3.19 7.83 0.39
C LEU A 41 -2.09 6.77 0.47
N ALA A 42 -1.30 6.81 1.54
CA ALA A 42 -0.23 5.86 1.78
C ALA A 42 -0.77 4.43 1.95
N LEU A 43 -1.77 4.25 2.81
CA LEU A 43 -2.38 2.93 3.06
C LEU A 43 -3.05 2.35 1.81
N THR A 44 -3.76 3.18 1.02
CA THR A 44 -4.35 2.74 -0.25
C THR A 44 -3.26 2.36 -1.27
N ALA A 45 -2.14 3.10 -1.32
CA ALA A 45 -1.01 2.76 -2.17
C ALA A 45 -0.37 1.42 -1.79
N TYR A 46 -0.20 1.16 -0.48
CA TYR A 46 0.25 -0.14 0.02
C TYR A 46 -0.67 -1.28 -0.48
N ILE A 47 -1.99 -1.13 -0.28
CA ILE A 47 -2.95 -2.15 -0.72
C ILE A 47 -2.93 -2.30 -2.25
N ALA A 48 -2.74 -1.22 -3.00
CA ALA A 48 -2.65 -1.26 -4.45
C ALA A 48 -1.41 -2.02 -4.93
N CYS A 49 -0.29 -1.98 -4.20
CA CYS A 49 0.87 -2.84 -4.46
C CYS A 49 0.51 -4.32 -4.30
N VAL A 50 -0.22 -4.68 -3.24
CA VAL A 50 -0.64 -6.06 -2.95
C VAL A 50 -1.67 -6.56 -3.97
N THR A 51 -2.66 -5.74 -4.31
CA THR A 51 -3.78 -6.12 -5.18
C THR A 51 -3.48 -5.96 -6.66
N ARG A 52 -2.53 -5.09 -7.01
CA ARG A 52 -2.30 -4.59 -8.39
C ARG A 52 -3.54 -3.98 -9.04
N ASN A 53 -4.50 -3.58 -8.23
CA ASN A 53 -5.78 -3.01 -8.67
C ASN A 53 -6.20 -1.91 -7.69
N TYR A 54 -6.25 -0.67 -8.18
CA TYR A 54 -6.54 0.50 -7.35
C TYR A 54 -7.98 0.49 -6.82
N HIS A 55 -8.96 0.10 -7.63
CA HIS A 55 -10.36 0.02 -7.17
C HIS A 55 -10.52 -1.01 -6.05
N LEU A 56 -9.92 -2.19 -6.21
CA LEU A 56 -9.93 -3.18 -5.15
C LEU A 56 -9.20 -2.68 -3.91
N ALA A 57 -8.13 -1.90 -4.07
CA ALA A 57 -7.42 -1.30 -2.95
C ALA A 57 -8.29 -0.32 -2.18
N GLU A 58 -9.08 0.50 -2.85
CA GLU A 58 -10.04 1.40 -2.20
C GLU A 58 -11.14 0.66 -1.46
N ASP A 59 -11.70 -0.39 -2.05
CA ASP A 59 -12.70 -1.23 -1.39
C ASP A 59 -12.14 -1.86 -0.10
N VAL A 60 -10.95 -2.45 -0.19
CA VAL A 60 -10.25 -3.04 0.97
C VAL A 60 -9.95 -1.99 2.03
N PHE A 61 -9.47 -0.79 1.61
CA PHE A 61 -9.22 0.31 2.53
C PHE A 61 -10.47 0.68 3.33
N GLN A 62 -11.61 0.85 2.65
CA GLN A 62 -12.87 1.20 3.30
C GLN A 62 -13.34 0.12 4.28
N GLU A 63 -13.30 -1.16 3.87
CA GLU A 63 -13.68 -2.28 4.74
C GLU A 63 -12.82 -2.32 6.01
N VAL A 64 -11.50 -2.14 5.88
CA VAL A 64 -10.59 -2.20 7.02
C VAL A 64 -10.72 -0.95 7.90
N CYS A 65 -10.99 0.22 7.34
CA CYS A 65 -11.34 1.42 8.12
C CYS A 65 -12.56 1.20 9.00
N VAL A 66 -13.65 0.66 8.44
CA VAL A 66 -14.86 0.36 9.22
C VAL A 66 -14.53 -0.60 10.37
N LYS A 67 -13.73 -1.63 10.10
CA LYS A 67 -13.29 -2.58 11.14
C LYS A 67 -12.43 -1.91 12.21
N ALA A 68 -11.49 -1.04 11.83
CA ALA A 68 -10.63 -0.32 12.76
C ALA A 68 -11.43 0.64 13.66
N ILE A 69 -12.33 1.43 13.08
CA ILE A 69 -13.18 2.38 13.82
C ILE A 69 -14.11 1.67 14.81
N GLY A 70 -14.55 0.45 14.48
CA GLY A 70 -15.37 -0.37 15.37
C GLY A 70 -14.61 -0.98 16.56
N GLN A 71 -13.28 -0.94 16.57
CA GLN A 71 -12.45 -1.47 17.66
C GLN A 71 -12.13 -0.37 18.69
N ILE A 72 -13.12 -0.05 19.54
CA ILE A 72 -12.98 0.97 20.58
C ILE A 72 -11.90 0.53 21.59
N ASP A 73 -11.02 1.48 21.96
CA ASP A 73 -9.95 1.28 22.94
C ASP A 73 -8.97 0.11 22.65
N PHE A 74 -8.87 -0.28 21.41
CA PHE A 74 -7.96 -1.36 21.00
C PHE A 74 -6.55 -0.85 20.68
N PHE A 75 -6.44 0.28 20.00
CA PHE A 75 -5.16 0.79 19.54
C PHE A 75 -4.43 1.60 20.61
N GLU A 76 -3.24 1.16 20.94
CA GLU A 76 -2.39 1.77 21.99
C GLU A 76 -1.53 2.92 21.45
N SER A 77 -1.35 3.00 20.12
CA SER A 77 -0.55 4.03 19.48
C SER A 77 -0.84 4.09 17.97
N ASP A 78 -0.39 5.17 17.33
CA ASP A 78 -0.44 5.33 15.88
C ASP A 78 0.34 4.20 15.17
N VAL A 79 1.49 3.79 15.70
CA VAL A 79 2.31 2.70 15.16
C VAL A 79 1.54 1.39 15.22
N HIS A 80 0.87 1.10 16.36
CA HIS A 80 0.03 -0.09 16.49
C HIS A 80 -1.12 -0.08 15.49
N LEU A 81 -1.83 1.05 15.33
CA LEU A 81 -2.91 1.20 14.37
C LEU A 81 -2.43 0.94 12.93
N ARG A 82 -1.32 1.55 12.52
CA ARG A 82 -0.77 1.40 11.17
C ARG A 82 -0.36 -0.02 10.85
N ARG A 83 0.36 -0.67 11.79
CA ARG A 83 0.77 -2.06 11.62
C ARG A 83 -0.43 -2.99 11.52
N TRP A 84 -1.38 -2.85 12.44
CA TRP A 84 -2.61 -3.64 12.42
C TRP A 84 -3.39 -3.43 11.12
N PHE A 85 -3.48 -2.18 10.65
CA PHE A 85 -4.18 -1.85 9.41
C PHE A 85 -3.51 -2.53 8.21
N ARG A 86 -2.19 -2.43 8.06
CA ARG A 86 -1.46 -3.07 6.95
C ARG A 86 -1.67 -4.58 6.93
N VAL A 87 -1.50 -5.24 8.07
CA VAL A 87 -1.70 -6.70 8.19
C VAL A 87 -3.14 -7.08 7.85
N SER A 88 -4.12 -6.37 8.39
CA SER A 88 -5.54 -6.63 8.13
C SER A 88 -5.90 -6.40 6.65
N ALA A 89 -5.42 -5.32 6.07
CA ALA A 89 -5.66 -4.99 4.67
C ALA A 89 -4.99 -5.98 3.72
N ARG A 90 -3.76 -6.39 4.00
CA ARG A 90 -3.05 -7.43 3.24
C ARG A 90 -3.82 -8.74 3.25
N ASN A 91 -4.20 -9.21 4.43
CA ASN A 91 -4.94 -10.47 4.57
C ASN A 91 -6.27 -10.39 3.80
N ARG A 92 -7.01 -9.29 3.97
CA ARG A 92 -8.27 -9.09 3.25
C ARG A 92 -8.10 -9.06 1.73
N ALA A 93 -7.08 -8.36 1.24
CA ALA A 93 -6.75 -8.31 -0.18
C ALA A 93 -6.43 -9.71 -0.74
N ILE A 94 -5.62 -10.48 -0.03
CA ILE A 94 -5.26 -11.85 -0.41
C ILE A 94 -6.51 -12.75 -0.47
N ASP A 95 -7.39 -12.64 0.53
CA ASP A 95 -8.64 -13.44 0.58
C ASP A 95 -9.57 -13.12 -0.60
N ILE A 96 -9.73 -11.83 -0.94
CA ILE A 96 -10.54 -11.43 -2.10
C ILE A 96 -9.93 -11.96 -3.40
N ILE A 97 -8.61 -11.84 -3.57
CA ILE A 97 -7.92 -12.33 -4.77
C ILE A 97 -8.06 -13.85 -4.87
N ARG A 98 -7.86 -14.58 -3.77
CA ARG A 98 -8.04 -16.04 -3.75
C ARG A 98 -9.47 -16.46 -4.08
N ALA A 99 -10.46 -15.74 -3.57
CA ALA A 99 -11.86 -16.02 -3.85
C ALA A 99 -12.22 -15.79 -5.32
N ARG A 100 -11.61 -14.79 -5.98
CA ARG A 100 -11.86 -14.47 -7.39
C ARG A 100 -11.08 -15.35 -8.37
N GLU A 101 -9.81 -15.60 -8.07
CA GLU A 101 -8.85 -16.22 -8.99
C GLU A 101 -8.52 -17.69 -8.62
N GLY A 102 -9.12 -18.21 -7.54
CA GLY A 102 -8.81 -19.55 -7.00
C GLY A 102 -7.43 -19.65 -6.32
N ARG A 103 -6.57 -18.67 -6.52
CA ARG A 103 -5.24 -18.56 -5.91
C ARG A 103 -4.83 -17.10 -5.78
N TYR A 104 -3.85 -16.81 -4.92
CA TYR A 104 -3.26 -15.49 -4.87
C TYR A 104 -2.33 -15.26 -6.07
N VAL A 105 -2.57 -14.20 -6.82
CA VAL A 105 -1.82 -13.76 -8.01
C VAL A 105 -1.32 -12.32 -7.80
N GLY A 106 -0.58 -12.11 -6.74
CA GLY A 106 -0.05 -10.78 -6.37
C GLY A 106 1.48 -10.74 -6.33
N LEU A 107 2.00 -10.06 -5.33
CA LEU A 107 3.42 -10.03 -5.05
C LEU A 107 3.89 -11.40 -4.56
N GLY A 108 5.07 -11.86 -5.00
CA GLY A 108 5.72 -13.01 -4.41
C GLY A 108 6.10 -12.73 -2.94
N GLU A 109 6.40 -13.78 -2.18
CA GLU A 109 6.70 -13.69 -0.76
C GLU A 109 7.87 -12.75 -0.47
N GLU A 110 8.97 -12.89 -1.19
CA GLU A 110 10.16 -12.02 -1.10
C GLU A 110 9.85 -10.54 -1.37
N ALA A 111 9.00 -10.25 -2.38
CA ALA A 111 8.58 -8.89 -2.68
C ALA A 111 7.61 -8.33 -1.63
N MET A 112 6.84 -9.19 -0.99
CA MET A 112 5.95 -8.80 0.10
C MET A 112 6.74 -8.47 1.37
N GLU A 113 7.77 -9.26 1.70
CA GLU A 113 8.68 -9.00 2.82
C GLU A 113 9.44 -7.68 2.62
N ALA A 114 9.97 -7.45 1.42
CA ALA A 114 10.63 -6.19 1.10
C ALA A 114 9.69 -4.98 1.22
N LEU A 115 8.43 -5.13 0.81
CA LEU A 115 7.41 -4.09 0.96
C LEU A 115 7.13 -3.80 2.45
N GLU A 116 7.01 -4.82 3.29
CA GLU A 116 6.77 -4.65 4.73
C GLU A 116 7.95 -3.94 5.41
N GLN A 117 9.19 -4.33 5.08
CA GLN A 117 10.40 -3.69 5.62
C GLN A 117 10.46 -2.21 5.26
N GLU A 118 10.23 -1.85 3.99
CA GLU A 118 10.20 -0.45 3.55
C GLU A 118 9.16 0.38 4.33
N TRP A 119 8.04 -0.23 4.70
CA TRP A 119 6.99 0.44 5.44
C TRP A 119 7.23 0.48 6.96
N GLU A 120 8.05 -0.37 7.51
CA GLU A 120 8.51 -0.29 8.92
C GLU A 120 9.54 0.84 9.09
N ASP A 121 10.39 1.06 8.10
CA ASP A 121 11.39 2.14 8.10
C ASP A 121 10.78 3.54 7.84
N GLU A 122 9.52 3.60 7.42
CA GLU A 122 8.82 4.82 6.98
C GLU A 122 8.50 5.82 8.09
N ASP A 123 8.65 5.48 9.36
CA ASP A 123 8.45 6.39 10.50
C ASP A 123 9.47 7.56 10.55
N LEU A 124 10.45 7.58 9.65
CA LEU A 124 11.56 8.55 9.65
C LEU A 124 11.27 9.82 8.82
N TYR A 125 10.21 9.88 8.00
CA TYR A 125 9.94 11.04 7.15
C TYR A 125 8.50 11.53 7.29
N SER A 126 8.32 12.83 7.42
CA SER A 126 6.98 13.43 7.47
C SER A 126 6.24 13.17 6.15
N ARG A 127 4.96 12.86 6.23
CA ARG A 127 4.14 12.44 5.06
C ARG A 127 3.85 13.57 4.10
N ASP A 128 3.70 14.77 4.63
CA ASP A 128 3.45 15.97 3.83
C ASP A 128 4.63 16.24 2.89
N ASP A 129 5.86 16.06 3.37
CA ASP A 129 7.07 16.27 2.59
C ASP A 129 7.18 15.30 1.41
N ARG A 130 6.76 14.03 1.57
CA ARG A 130 6.80 13.03 0.48
C ARG A 130 5.77 13.32 -0.60
N GLY A 131 4.57 13.72 -0.21
CA GLY A 131 3.52 14.10 -1.15
C GLY A 131 3.94 15.29 -1.99
N GLU A 132 4.50 16.32 -1.36
CA GLU A 132 5.00 17.50 -2.03
C GLU A 132 6.20 17.19 -2.95
N ALA A 133 7.16 16.40 -2.46
CA ALA A 133 8.30 15.96 -3.26
C ALA A 133 7.85 15.14 -4.49
N LEU A 134 6.91 14.22 -4.32
CA LEU A 134 6.35 13.45 -5.42
C LEU A 134 5.62 14.33 -6.44
N ALA A 135 4.83 15.30 -5.98
CA ALA A 135 4.14 16.23 -6.87
C ALA A 135 5.13 17.01 -7.74
N LYS A 136 6.20 17.57 -7.15
CA LYS A 136 7.28 18.25 -7.88
C LYS A 136 7.96 17.31 -8.90
N CYS A 137 8.20 16.06 -8.52
CA CYS A 137 8.81 15.08 -9.41
C CYS A 137 7.89 14.64 -10.56
N LEU A 138 6.58 14.54 -10.32
CA LEU A 138 5.59 14.28 -11.37
C LEU A 138 5.53 15.43 -12.37
N ASP A 139 5.63 16.68 -11.91
CA ASP A 139 5.67 17.86 -12.78
C ASP A 139 6.95 17.95 -13.59
N SER A 140 8.04 17.36 -13.16
CA SER A 140 9.30 17.29 -13.89
C SER A 140 9.33 16.22 -14.99
N LEU A 141 8.37 15.30 -15.02
CA LEU A 141 8.27 14.27 -16.03
C LEU A 141 8.02 14.86 -17.44
N SER A 142 8.60 14.20 -18.46
CA SER A 142 8.25 14.51 -19.85
C SER A 142 6.75 14.34 -20.11
N PRO A 143 6.15 15.09 -21.06
CA PRO A 143 4.72 14.96 -21.37
C PRO A 143 4.30 13.51 -21.67
N ARG A 144 5.14 12.77 -22.36
CA ARG A 144 4.87 11.35 -22.68
C ARG A 144 4.91 10.47 -21.43
N SER A 145 5.82 10.71 -20.52
CA SER A 145 5.91 9.95 -19.25
C SER A 145 4.72 10.27 -18.36
N ARG A 146 4.31 11.54 -18.30
CA ARG A 146 3.13 11.97 -17.54
C ARG A 146 1.84 11.34 -18.06
N GLU A 147 1.69 11.22 -19.38
CA GLU A 147 0.55 10.55 -19.99
C GLU A 147 0.52 9.06 -19.66
N ILE A 148 1.66 8.36 -19.65
CA ILE A 148 1.75 6.96 -19.24
C ILE A 148 1.34 6.80 -17.76
N VAL A 149 1.79 7.69 -16.87
CA VAL A 149 1.38 7.70 -15.46
C VAL A 149 -0.13 7.90 -15.33
N LYS A 150 -0.69 8.87 -16.06
CA LYS A 150 -2.13 9.13 -16.08
C LYS A 150 -2.91 7.88 -16.50
N MET A 151 -2.56 7.29 -17.64
CA MET A 151 -3.20 6.05 -18.11
C MET A 151 -3.11 4.92 -17.10
N ARG A 152 -1.97 4.76 -16.45
CA ARG A 152 -1.73 3.63 -15.53
C ARG A 152 -2.45 3.77 -14.20
N TYR A 153 -2.42 4.97 -13.60
CA TYR A 153 -2.82 5.18 -12.22
C TYR A 153 -4.17 5.89 -12.06
N PHE A 154 -4.57 6.71 -13.02
CA PHE A 154 -5.83 7.45 -12.98
C PHE A 154 -6.89 6.85 -13.89
N GLU A 155 -6.48 6.27 -15.05
CA GLU A 155 -7.40 5.63 -15.98
C GLU A 155 -7.40 4.09 -15.83
N ASN A 156 -6.59 3.54 -14.93
CA ASN A 156 -6.47 2.11 -14.61
C ASN A 156 -6.25 1.21 -15.85
N ARG A 157 -5.55 1.71 -16.86
CA ARG A 157 -5.28 0.95 -18.09
C ARG A 157 -4.26 -0.15 -17.84
N SER A 158 -4.48 -1.29 -18.46
CA SER A 158 -3.54 -2.40 -18.54
C SER A 158 -2.28 -2.03 -19.33
N GLY A 159 -1.19 -2.76 -19.13
CA GLY A 159 0.03 -2.57 -19.91
C GLY A 159 -0.18 -2.74 -21.44
N ARG A 160 -1.17 -3.57 -21.83
CA ARG A 160 -1.55 -3.74 -23.25
C ARG A 160 -2.23 -2.48 -23.80
N GLU A 161 -3.22 -1.96 -23.10
CA GLU A 161 -3.94 -0.75 -23.51
C GLU A 161 -3.03 0.48 -23.55
N ILE A 162 -2.06 0.57 -22.62
CA ILE A 162 -1.03 1.61 -22.66
C ILE A 162 -0.15 1.44 -23.89
N ALA A 163 0.30 0.21 -24.19
CA ALA A 163 1.13 -0.09 -25.37
C ALA A 163 0.42 0.32 -26.66
N ASP A 164 -0.86 -0.05 -26.80
CA ASP A 164 -1.69 0.30 -27.95
C ASP A 164 -1.85 1.83 -28.06
N SER A 165 -2.09 2.52 -26.94
CA SER A 165 -2.25 3.99 -26.92
C SER A 165 -0.99 4.75 -27.32
N ILE A 166 0.20 4.23 -26.96
CA ILE A 166 1.48 4.89 -27.30
C ILE A 166 2.14 4.34 -28.57
N GLY A 167 1.48 3.43 -29.29
CA GLY A 167 1.98 2.80 -30.53
C GLY A 167 3.22 1.95 -30.29
N ALA A 168 3.31 1.21 -29.18
CA ALA A 168 4.49 0.45 -28.78
C ALA A 168 4.17 -1.03 -28.52
N LYS A 169 5.20 -1.86 -28.47
CA LYS A 169 5.05 -3.27 -28.01
C LYS A 169 4.79 -3.30 -26.50
N ILE A 170 4.05 -4.31 -26.03
CA ILE A 170 3.70 -4.50 -24.60
C ILE A 170 4.97 -4.45 -23.72
N GLY A 171 6.04 -5.15 -24.10
CA GLY A 171 7.31 -5.14 -23.37
C GLY A 171 7.90 -3.73 -23.26
N SER A 172 7.79 -2.91 -24.30
CA SER A 172 8.27 -1.52 -24.30
C SER A 172 7.45 -0.63 -23.35
N ALA A 173 6.14 -0.86 -23.27
CA ALA A 173 5.28 -0.15 -22.32
C ALA A 173 5.67 -0.46 -20.87
N TYR A 174 5.89 -1.74 -20.52
CA TYR A 174 6.36 -2.12 -19.17
C TYR A 174 7.75 -1.56 -18.86
N GLN A 175 8.67 -1.56 -19.83
CA GLN A 175 9.99 -0.94 -19.65
C GLN A 175 9.89 0.58 -19.46
N ALA A 176 8.97 1.25 -20.16
CA ALA A 176 8.72 2.68 -19.97
C ALA A 176 8.19 2.97 -18.57
N ILE A 177 7.19 2.20 -18.09
CA ILE A 177 6.66 2.31 -16.74
C ILE A 177 7.78 2.10 -15.71
N ALA A 178 8.59 1.05 -15.86
CA ALA A 178 9.70 0.77 -14.93
C ALA A 178 10.73 1.91 -14.88
N ARG A 179 11.06 2.50 -16.05
CA ARG A 179 11.96 3.68 -16.09
C ARG A 179 11.36 4.90 -15.42
N ILE A 180 10.05 5.13 -15.58
CA ILE A 180 9.35 6.23 -14.91
C ILE A 180 9.40 6.03 -13.38
N HIS A 181 9.12 4.83 -12.89
CA HIS A 181 9.22 4.53 -11.45
C HIS A 181 10.62 4.77 -10.92
N LYS A 182 11.65 4.32 -11.65
CA LYS A 182 13.04 4.56 -11.26
C LYS A 182 13.37 6.04 -11.19
N ALA A 183 12.95 6.82 -12.19
CA ALA A 183 13.18 8.25 -12.26
C ALA A 183 12.47 9.00 -11.12
N LEU A 184 11.20 8.64 -10.83
CA LEU A 184 10.44 9.23 -9.73
C LEU A 184 11.08 8.89 -8.37
N ARG A 185 11.46 7.64 -8.14
CA ARG A 185 12.15 7.23 -6.90
C ARG A 185 13.42 8.04 -6.68
N GLU A 186 14.25 8.17 -7.70
CA GLU A 186 15.50 8.91 -7.63
C GLU A 186 15.25 10.41 -7.40
N CYS A 187 14.29 11.00 -8.10
CA CYS A 187 13.91 12.40 -7.93
C CYS A 187 13.40 12.68 -6.49
N VAL A 188 12.49 11.86 -5.98
CA VAL A 188 11.97 12.01 -4.61
C VAL A 188 13.09 11.86 -3.59
N ARG A 189 13.98 10.87 -3.73
CA ARG A 189 15.13 10.71 -2.84
C ARG A 189 16.02 11.96 -2.81
N GLN A 190 16.31 12.55 -3.96
CA GLN A 190 17.13 13.77 -4.06
C GLN A 190 16.49 14.96 -3.36
N GLN A 191 15.14 15.09 -3.38
CA GLN A 191 14.44 16.17 -2.66
C GLN A 191 14.71 16.08 -1.15
N PHE A 192 14.86 14.90 -0.58
CA PHE A 192 15.16 14.72 0.85
C PHE A 192 16.64 14.88 1.20
N GLU A 193 17.56 14.55 0.29
CA GLU A 193 19.00 14.73 0.50
C GLU A 193 19.42 16.20 0.49
N VAL A 194 18.71 17.03 -0.27
CA VAL A 194 18.95 18.49 -0.36
C VAL A 194 18.41 19.25 0.84
N SER A 195 17.43 18.66 1.57
CA SER A 195 16.78 19.30 2.74
C SER A 195 17.49 19.04 4.07
N LYS A 196 18.65 18.33 4.06
CA LYS A 196 19.53 18.11 5.20
C LYS A 196 20.74 19.05 5.15
#